data_444df7d1bd3e00adfd32542be5f65414
#
_entry.id   444df7d1bd3e00adfd32542be5f65414
#
_cell.length_a   1.000
_cell.length_b   1.000
_cell.length_c   1.000
_cell.angle_alpha   90.00
_cell.angle_beta   90.00
_cell.angle_gamma   90.00
#
_symmetry.space_group_name_H-M   'P 1'
#
loop_
_entity.id
_entity.type
_entity.pdbx_description
1 polymer ?
#
loop_
_entity_poly.entity_id
_entity_poly.type
_entity_poly.pdbx_seq_one_letter_code
_entity_poly.pdbx_strand_id
1 'polypeptide(L)'
;FEALLKKLVDNGMESPVALNQEDWSNAGHYFTQVYEEQDGTLTGTEKIMEDLRNGSVDLMSNERFTSLMDTYDLLMEYNINKADPLAADYDENAADLAEGDVAFWFNGNWAWAEISDYIEDDTEIGIMPVPQNGTEENANVNDYICGGATKQVMIDKECNDEKQQAAAKDFLDWLANTAEGNKVLVDDCSLVPAFSNITEEATNML
;
A
#
# COMPACT_ATOMS: atom_id res chain seq x y z
N PHE A 1 -8.47 -15.38 -7.54
CA PHE A 1 -9.11 -14.22 -6.96
C PHE A 1 -10.52 -14.03 -7.50
N GLU A 2 -10.74 -14.00 -8.82
CA GLU A 2 -12.06 -13.88 -9.46
C GLU A 2 -13.10 -14.85 -8.90
N ALA A 3 -12.73 -16.13 -8.73
CA ALA A 3 -13.62 -17.13 -8.14
C ALA A 3 -14.04 -16.80 -6.70
N LEU A 4 -13.19 -16.13 -5.93
CA LEU A 4 -13.52 -15.67 -4.59
C LEU A 4 -14.49 -14.49 -4.64
N LEU A 5 -14.27 -13.52 -5.52
CA LEU A 5 -15.19 -12.40 -5.70
C LEU A 5 -16.60 -12.88 -6.12
N LYS A 6 -16.68 -13.80 -7.09
CA LYS A 6 -17.94 -14.44 -7.48
C LYS A 6 -18.64 -15.15 -6.32
N LYS A 7 -17.87 -15.86 -5.49
CA LYS A 7 -18.43 -16.53 -4.31
C LYS A 7 -19.01 -15.55 -3.30
N LEU A 8 -18.36 -14.39 -3.10
CA LEU A 8 -18.87 -13.33 -2.21
C LEU A 8 -20.20 -12.78 -2.75
N VAL A 9 -20.27 -12.49 -4.04
CA VAL A 9 -21.51 -12.03 -4.70
C VAL A 9 -22.62 -13.08 -4.58
N ASP A 10 -22.32 -14.35 -4.83
CA ASP A 10 -23.30 -15.46 -4.70
C ASP A 10 -23.81 -15.61 -3.25
N ASN A 11 -23.07 -15.14 -2.26
CA ASN A 11 -23.44 -15.14 -0.85
C ASN A 11 -24.03 -13.81 -0.36
N GLY A 12 -24.31 -12.86 -1.27
CA GLY A 12 -25.07 -11.67 -0.96
C GLY A 12 -24.26 -10.36 -0.82
N MET A 13 -22.93 -10.40 -0.94
CA MET A 13 -22.09 -9.21 -0.98
C MET A 13 -22.02 -8.71 -2.43
N GLU A 14 -22.91 -7.79 -2.80
CA GLU A 14 -23.10 -7.37 -4.21
C GLU A 14 -21.82 -6.77 -4.85
N SER A 15 -21.04 -6.03 -4.07
CA SER A 15 -19.85 -5.31 -4.52
C SER A 15 -18.72 -5.47 -3.48
N PRO A 16 -17.95 -6.58 -3.54
CA PRO A 16 -16.99 -6.93 -2.48
C PRO A 16 -15.69 -6.12 -2.48
N VAL A 17 -15.54 -5.10 -3.30
CA VAL A 17 -14.30 -4.33 -3.47
C VAL A 17 -14.55 -2.84 -3.29
N ALA A 18 -13.69 -2.16 -2.54
CA ALA A 18 -13.56 -0.71 -2.54
C ALA A 18 -12.28 -0.27 -3.27
N LEU A 19 -12.37 0.81 -4.04
CA LEU A 19 -11.24 1.47 -4.68
C LEU A 19 -11.29 2.97 -4.39
N ASN A 20 -10.12 3.56 -4.25
CA ASN A 20 -9.98 5.00 -4.10
C ASN A 20 -10.15 5.71 -5.45
N GLN A 21 -10.65 6.95 -5.43
CA GLN A 21 -10.75 7.79 -6.63
C GLN A 21 -9.42 8.47 -6.98
N GLU A 22 -8.54 8.65 -6.01
CA GLU A 22 -7.36 9.47 -6.11
C GLU A 22 -6.30 8.87 -7.04
N ASP A 23 -5.65 9.73 -7.81
CA ASP A 23 -4.58 9.38 -8.72
C ASP A 23 -3.33 8.80 -8.02
N TRP A 24 -3.03 9.27 -6.79
CA TRP A 24 -1.93 8.71 -6.01
C TRP A 24 -2.17 7.23 -5.67
N SER A 25 -3.40 6.80 -5.45
CA SER A 25 -3.75 5.42 -5.17
C SER A 25 -3.63 4.56 -6.43
N ASN A 26 -4.26 4.97 -7.50
CA ASN A 26 -4.34 4.19 -8.74
C ASN A 26 -3.03 4.27 -9.55
N ALA A 27 -2.56 5.46 -9.88
CA ALA A 27 -1.33 5.63 -10.67
C ALA A 27 -0.06 5.52 -9.82
N GLY A 28 -0.09 6.08 -8.60
CA GLY A 28 1.07 6.14 -7.72
C GLY A 28 1.36 4.84 -6.96
N HIS A 29 0.35 4.08 -6.56
CA HIS A 29 0.56 2.85 -5.78
C HIS A 29 0.20 1.58 -6.55
N TYR A 30 -0.91 1.56 -7.30
CA TYR A 30 -1.29 0.34 -8.00
C TYR A 30 -0.38 0.07 -9.21
N PHE A 31 -0.35 0.98 -10.17
CA PHE A 31 0.38 0.73 -11.42
C PHE A 31 1.91 0.74 -11.27
N THR A 32 2.44 1.39 -10.25
CA THR A 32 3.89 1.37 -10.01
C THR A 32 4.39 0.02 -9.49
N GLN A 33 3.53 -0.87 -9.01
CA GLN A 33 3.91 -2.22 -8.61
C GLN A 33 4.58 -2.99 -9.76
N VAL A 34 4.22 -2.70 -11.02
CA VAL A 34 4.86 -3.32 -12.18
C VAL A 34 6.39 -3.20 -12.16
N TYR A 35 6.93 -2.12 -11.61
CA TYR A 35 8.38 -1.92 -11.54
C TYR A 35 9.03 -2.83 -10.51
N GLU A 36 8.41 -2.98 -9.34
CA GLU A 36 8.92 -3.77 -8.23
C GLU A 36 8.75 -5.28 -8.48
N GLU A 37 7.69 -5.64 -9.18
CA GLU A 37 7.30 -7.03 -9.39
C GLU A 37 8.02 -7.72 -10.55
N GLN A 38 8.89 -7.05 -11.30
CA GLN A 38 9.63 -7.69 -12.39
C GLN A 38 10.46 -8.89 -11.89
N ASP A 39 11.20 -8.72 -10.80
CA ASP A 39 11.97 -9.77 -10.16
C ASP A 39 12.13 -9.57 -8.63
N GLY A 40 11.44 -8.58 -8.06
CA GLY A 40 11.52 -8.25 -6.63
C GLY A 40 12.85 -7.63 -6.19
N THR A 41 13.65 -7.12 -7.14
CA THR A 41 14.96 -6.51 -6.84
C THR A 41 15.04 -5.08 -7.32
N LEU A 42 15.83 -4.24 -6.63
CA LEU A 42 16.11 -2.88 -7.07
C LEU A 42 16.72 -2.84 -8.48
N THR A 43 17.58 -3.82 -8.81
CA THR A 43 18.20 -3.92 -10.14
C THR A 43 17.17 -4.21 -11.23
N GLY A 44 16.19 -5.06 -10.95
CA GLY A 44 15.06 -5.32 -11.86
C GLY A 44 14.20 -4.09 -12.08
N THR A 45 13.91 -3.36 -10.99
CA THR A 45 13.19 -2.08 -11.03
C THR A 45 13.92 -1.05 -11.90
N GLU A 46 15.21 -0.84 -11.66
CA GLU A 46 16.03 0.10 -12.44
C GLU A 46 16.09 -0.30 -13.92
N LYS A 47 16.22 -1.60 -14.18
CA LYS A 47 16.28 -2.14 -15.55
C LYS A 47 14.98 -1.88 -16.32
N ILE A 48 13.82 -2.23 -15.79
CA ILE A 48 12.54 -2.02 -16.48
C ILE A 48 12.28 -0.52 -16.72
N MET A 49 12.64 0.35 -15.79
CA MET A 49 12.52 1.80 -15.95
C MET A 49 13.43 2.32 -17.08
N GLU A 50 14.64 1.80 -17.21
CA GLU A 50 15.54 2.14 -18.31
C GLU A 50 15.04 1.60 -19.65
N ASP A 51 14.58 0.36 -19.69
CA ASP A 51 14.04 -0.29 -20.88
C ASP A 51 12.79 0.45 -21.40
N LEU A 52 11.92 0.93 -20.52
CA LEU A 52 10.79 1.78 -20.89
C LEU A 52 11.24 3.13 -21.42
N ARG A 53 12.25 3.77 -20.79
CA ARG A 53 12.76 5.08 -21.20
C ARG A 53 13.41 5.05 -22.58
N ASN A 54 14.11 3.98 -22.91
CA ASN A 54 14.78 3.82 -24.21
C ASN A 54 13.93 3.12 -25.28
N GLY A 55 12.70 2.70 -24.93
CA GLY A 55 11.77 2.04 -25.83
C GLY A 55 12.15 0.62 -26.22
N SER A 56 12.98 -0.07 -25.43
CA SER A 56 13.37 -1.46 -25.67
C SER A 56 12.35 -2.47 -25.14
N VAL A 57 11.38 -2.03 -24.36
CA VAL A 57 10.26 -2.85 -23.89
C VAL A 57 8.93 -2.22 -24.32
N ASP A 58 8.01 -3.06 -24.76
CA ASP A 58 6.60 -2.71 -24.94
C ASP A 58 5.84 -3.16 -23.68
N LEU A 59 5.27 -2.19 -22.95
CA LEU A 59 4.57 -2.44 -21.71
C LEU A 59 3.38 -3.39 -21.89
N MET A 60 2.69 -3.30 -23.03
CA MET A 60 1.55 -4.19 -23.34
C MET A 60 1.95 -5.65 -23.60
N SER A 61 3.23 -5.92 -23.82
CA SER A 61 3.78 -7.27 -23.92
C SER A 61 4.47 -7.73 -22.63
N ASN A 62 4.49 -6.90 -21.59
CA ASN A 62 5.04 -7.26 -20.31
C ASN A 62 4.01 -8.01 -19.47
N GLU A 63 4.29 -9.27 -19.10
CA GLU A 63 3.34 -10.14 -18.40
C GLU A 63 2.94 -9.60 -17.01
N ARG A 64 3.84 -8.89 -16.32
CA ARG A 64 3.51 -8.29 -15.03
C ARG A 64 2.50 -7.17 -15.19
N PHE A 65 2.72 -6.30 -16.16
CA PHE A 65 1.80 -5.22 -16.44
C PHE A 65 0.42 -5.73 -16.85
N THR A 66 0.36 -6.69 -17.80
CA THR A 66 -0.93 -7.23 -18.24
C THR A 66 -1.67 -7.96 -17.13
N SER A 67 -0.97 -8.70 -16.28
CA SER A 67 -1.58 -9.35 -15.11
C SER A 67 -2.10 -8.37 -14.05
N LEU A 68 -1.36 -7.28 -13.80
CA LEU A 68 -1.85 -6.19 -12.94
C LEU A 68 -3.11 -5.53 -13.52
N MET A 69 -3.13 -5.30 -14.85
CA MET A 69 -4.31 -4.73 -15.52
C MET A 69 -5.52 -5.67 -15.47
N ASP A 70 -5.32 -6.97 -15.67
CA ASP A 70 -6.39 -7.98 -15.54
C ASP A 70 -7.00 -7.96 -14.12
N THR A 71 -6.16 -7.83 -13.09
CA THR A 71 -6.64 -7.71 -11.72
C THR A 71 -7.33 -6.36 -11.48
N TYR A 72 -6.83 -5.27 -12.04
CA TYR A 72 -7.46 -3.96 -11.93
C TYR A 72 -8.86 -3.95 -12.56
N ASP A 73 -9.03 -4.60 -13.70
CA ASP A 73 -10.33 -4.76 -14.35
C ASP A 73 -11.32 -5.52 -13.43
N LEU A 74 -10.86 -6.57 -12.74
CA LEU A 74 -11.68 -7.25 -11.73
C LEU A 74 -12.03 -6.34 -10.55
N LEU A 75 -11.06 -5.59 -10.02
CA LEU A 75 -11.32 -4.65 -8.94
C LEU A 75 -12.38 -3.61 -9.35
N MET A 76 -12.30 -3.09 -10.57
CA MET A 76 -13.28 -2.15 -11.11
C MET A 76 -14.66 -2.78 -11.32
N GLU A 77 -14.74 -4.03 -11.82
CA GLU A 77 -16.00 -4.76 -12.04
C GLU A 77 -16.77 -4.98 -10.73
N TYR A 78 -16.03 -5.29 -9.66
CA TYR A 78 -16.58 -5.61 -8.34
C TYR A 78 -16.56 -4.43 -7.36
N ASN A 79 -16.18 -3.22 -7.81
CA ASN A 79 -16.12 -2.01 -7.01
C ASN A 79 -17.49 -1.56 -6.54
N ILE A 80 -17.62 -1.20 -5.27
CA ILE A 80 -18.86 -0.66 -4.68
C ILE A 80 -19.30 0.62 -5.42
N ASN A 81 -18.35 1.42 -5.88
CA ASN A 81 -18.57 2.64 -6.66
C ASN A 81 -18.45 2.44 -8.19
N LYS A 82 -18.66 1.21 -8.71
CA LYS A 82 -18.48 0.91 -10.16
C LYS A 82 -19.33 1.75 -11.10
N ALA A 83 -20.48 2.27 -10.65
CA ALA A 83 -21.36 3.12 -11.47
C ALA A 83 -20.79 4.54 -11.65
N ASP A 84 -20.06 5.04 -10.67
CA ASP A 84 -19.34 6.33 -10.68
C ASP A 84 -18.09 6.21 -9.79
N PRO A 85 -16.98 5.72 -10.34
CA PRO A 85 -15.75 5.52 -9.55
C PRO A 85 -15.16 6.81 -8.97
N LEU A 86 -15.53 7.98 -9.50
CA LEU A 86 -15.11 9.26 -8.97
C LEU A 86 -15.94 9.73 -7.76
N ALA A 87 -17.00 9.00 -7.42
CA ALA A 87 -17.79 9.25 -6.21
C ALA A 87 -17.22 8.52 -4.98
N ALA A 88 -16.17 7.71 -5.13
CA ALA A 88 -15.55 7.03 -3.99
C ALA A 88 -15.05 8.04 -2.96
N ASP A 89 -15.28 7.75 -1.69
CA ASP A 89 -14.79 8.52 -0.56
C ASP A 89 -13.86 7.64 0.29
N TYR A 90 -12.74 8.19 0.74
CA TYR A 90 -11.70 7.44 1.44
C TYR A 90 -12.16 6.97 2.82
N ASP A 91 -12.88 7.83 3.56
CA ASP A 91 -13.38 7.52 4.89
C ASP A 91 -14.57 6.55 4.82
N GLU A 92 -15.44 6.68 3.79
CA GLU A 92 -16.50 5.71 3.50
C GLU A 92 -15.93 4.33 3.17
N ASN A 93 -14.89 4.25 2.33
CA ASN A 93 -14.22 2.98 2.03
C ASN A 93 -13.61 2.30 3.27
N ALA A 94 -13.08 3.09 4.22
CA ALA A 94 -12.56 2.57 5.49
C ALA A 94 -13.67 2.01 6.37
N ALA A 95 -14.81 2.71 6.46
CA ALA A 95 -16.00 2.24 7.17
C ALA A 95 -16.59 0.98 6.52
N ASP A 96 -16.78 0.97 5.20
CA ASP A 96 -17.30 -0.18 4.44
C ASP A 96 -16.46 -1.45 4.67
N LEU A 97 -15.12 -1.31 4.73
CA LEU A 97 -14.25 -2.43 5.04
C LEU A 97 -14.39 -2.89 6.51
N ALA A 98 -14.38 -1.96 7.46
CA ALA A 98 -14.47 -2.26 8.88
C ALA A 98 -15.81 -2.90 9.27
N GLU A 99 -16.91 -2.44 8.66
CA GLU A 99 -18.28 -2.92 8.89
C GLU A 99 -18.59 -4.20 8.10
N GLY A 100 -17.72 -4.57 7.12
CA GLY A 100 -17.87 -5.77 6.31
C GLY A 100 -18.82 -5.64 5.12
N ASP A 101 -19.13 -4.41 4.69
CA ASP A 101 -19.90 -4.14 3.48
C ASP A 101 -19.09 -4.43 2.22
N VAL A 102 -17.75 -4.29 2.30
CA VAL A 102 -16.80 -4.81 1.32
C VAL A 102 -15.83 -5.78 1.97
N ALA A 103 -15.27 -6.70 1.17
CA ALA A 103 -14.28 -7.68 1.63
C ALA A 103 -12.84 -7.25 1.34
N PHE A 104 -12.64 -6.37 0.39
CA PHE A 104 -11.32 -5.94 -0.07
C PHE A 104 -11.29 -4.44 -0.34
N TRP A 105 -10.24 -3.80 0.13
CA TRP A 105 -9.91 -2.44 -0.21
C TRP A 105 -8.45 -2.35 -0.66
N PHE A 106 -8.21 -1.89 -1.89
CA PHE A 106 -6.86 -1.63 -2.34
C PHE A 106 -6.31 -0.40 -1.64
N ASN A 107 -5.40 -0.62 -0.69
CA ASN A 107 -4.76 0.43 0.08
C ASN A 107 -3.42 -0.08 0.66
N GLY A 108 -2.80 0.71 1.55
CA GLY A 108 -1.62 0.31 2.28
C GLY A 108 -1.84 0.31 3.79
N ASN A 109 -0.83 -0.09 4.56
CA ASN A 109 -0.91 -0.19 6.02
C ASN A 109 -1.23 1.14 6.73
N TRP A 110 -1.01 2.27 6.08
CA TRP A 110 -1.39 3.60 6.61
C TRP A 110 -2.91 3.76 6.77
N ALA A 111 -3.71 3.01 6.01
CA ALA A 111 -5.17 3.03 6.11
C ALA A 111 -5.70 2.53 7.46
N TRP A 112 -4.85 1.89 8.25
CA TRP A 112 -5.23 1.46 9.59
C TRP A 112 -5.68 2.62 10.49
N ALA A 113 -5.12 3.80 10.30
CA ALA A 113 -5.51 4.97 11.07
C ALA A 113 -7.00 5.30 10.92
N GLU A 114 -7.54 5.14 9.73
CA GLU A 114 -8.96 5.39 9.43
C GLU A 114 -9.83 4.16 9.74
N ILE A 115 -9.36 2.96 9.38
CA ILE A 115 -10.10 1.71 9.64
C ILE A 115 -10.33 1.51 11.14
N SER A 116 -9.33 1.81 11.97
CA SER A 116 -9.40 1.60 13.43
C SER A 116 -10.50 2.39 14.13
N ASP A 117 -10.99 3.46 13.52
CA ASP A 117 -12.08 4.27 14.07
C ASP A 117 -13.46 3.59 13.92
N TYR A 118 -13.58 2.61 13.02
CA TYR A 118 -14.84 1.94 12.69
C TYR A 118 -14.85 0.44 13.08
N ILE A 119 -13.69 -0.14 13.36
CA ILE A 119 -13.56 -1.58 13.62
C ILE A 119 -14.18 -1.98 14.95
N GLU A 120 -14.92 -3.09 14.99
CA GLU A 120 -15.44 -3.69 16.19
C GLU A 120 -14.45 -4.70 16.80
N ASP A 121 -14.57 -5.00 18.08
CA ASP A 121 -13.62 -5.81 18.87
C ASP A 121 -13.36 -7.24 18.30
N ASP A 122 -14.27 -7.78 17.49
CA ASP A 122 -14.20 -9.12 16.91
C ASP A 122 -13.93 -9.13 15.40
N THR A 123 -13.69 -7.98 14.80
CA THR A 123 -13.36 -7.88 13.37
C THR A 123 -11.87 -8.15 13.15
N GLU A 124 -11.54 -9.09 12.28
CA GLU A 124 -10.17 -9.40 11.88
C GLU A 124 -9.92 -8.87 10.45
N ILE A 125 -8.93 -8.01 10.29
CA ILE A 125 -8.47 -7.49 9.00
C ILE A 125 -7.04 -7.95 8.75
N GLY A 126 -6.72 -8.31 7.52
CA GLY A 126 -5.40 -8.73 7.11
C GLY A 126 -4.94 -8.04 5.83
N ILE A 127 -3.65 -8.12 5.55
CA ILE A 127 -3.04 -7.61 4.33
C ILE A 127 -2.68 -8.78 3.42
N MET A 128 -2.97 -8.64 2.13
CA MET A 128 -2.61 -9.62 1.11
C MET A 128 -1.93 -8.91 -0.09
N PRO A 129 -1.07 -9.61 -0.84
CA PRO A 129 -0.57 -9.09 -2.11
C PRO A 129 -1.71 -8.80 -3.08
N VAL A 130 -1.49 -7.87 -4.03
CA VAL A 130 -2.40 -7.72 -5.17
C VAL A 130 -2.37 -9.01 -5.99
N PRO A 131 -3.50 -9.75 -6.11
CA PRO A 131 -3.49 -11.04 -6.78
C PRO A 131 -3.20 -10.88 -8.26
N GLN A 132 -2.31 -11.72 -8.78
CA GLN A 132 -1.95 -11.73 -10.18
C GLN A 132 -2.03 -13.14 -10.76
N ASN A 133 -2.21 -13.22 -12.08
CA ASN A 133 -2.10 -14.47 -12.79
C ASN A 133 -0.67 -14.99 -12.68
N GLY A 134 -0.49 -16.13 -11.99
CA GLY A 134 0.80 -16.78 -11.84
C GLY A 134 1.05 -17.75 -13.00
N THR A 135 2.18 -17.61 -13.69
CA THR A 135 2.83 -18.72 -14.36
C THR A 135 3.79 -19.41 -13.39
N GLU A 136 4.29 -20.63 -13.70
CA GLU A 136 5.28 -21.29 -12.84
C GLU A 136 6.54 -20.42 -12.62
N GLU A 137 6.91 -19.58 -13.58
CA GLU A 137 8.03 -18.63 -13.48
C GLU A 137 7.71 -17.42 -12.60
N ASN A 138 6.41 -17.10 -12.42
CA ASN A 138 5.90 -15.89 -11.81
C ASN A 138 5.04 -16.15 -10.56
N ALA A 139 4.93 -17.38 -10.09
CA ALA A 139 4.07 -17.76 -8.98
C ALA A 139 4.39 -17.02 -7.67
N ASN A 140 5.61 -16.56 -7.52
CA ASN A 140 6.10 -15.90 -6.30
C ASN A 140 5.62 -14.46 -6.11
N VAL A 141 5.08 -13.77 -7.13
CA VAL A 141 4.57 -12.38 -6.91
C VAL A 141 3.40 -12.32 -5.96
N ASN A 142 2.62 -13.38 -5.87
CA ASN A 142 1.52 -13.48 -4.92
C ASN A 142 2.00 -13.81 -3.48
N ASP A 143 3.30 -13.98 -3.28
CA ASP A 143 3.91 -14.23 -1.98
C ASP A 143 4.54 -12.96 -1.37
N TYR A 144 4.54 -11.83 -2.10
CA TYR A 144 5.18 -10.59 -1.68
C TYR A 144 4.19 -9.43 -1.63
N ILE A 145 4.35 -8.59 -0.61
CA ILE A 145 3.66 -7.31 -0.50
C ILE A 145 4.65 -6.23 -0.94
N CYS A 146 4.22 -5.36 -1.88
CA CYS A 146 5.01 -4.20 -2.26
C CYS A 146 5.14 -3.24 -1.09
N GLY A 147 6.37 -2.84 -0.79
CA GLY A 147 6.67 -1.94 0.31
C GLY A 147 7.93 -1.13 0.08
N GLY A 148 8.04 -0.01 0.77
CA GLY A 148 9.20 0.85 0.66
C GLY A 148 9.27 1.92 1.74
N ALA A 149 10.44 2.56 1.87
CA ALA A 149 10.65 3.70 2.76
C ALA A 149 10.03 4.96 2.13
N THR A 150 8.75 5.18 2.38
CA THR A 150 7.95 6.27 1.78
C THR A 150 8.10 7.60 2.52
N LYS A 151 8.50 7.58 3.78
CA LYS A 151 8.66 8.77 4.62
C LYS A 151 10.15 9.08 4.79
N GLN A 152 10.54 10.29 4.41
CA GLN A 152 11.90 10.79 4.58
C GLN A 152 11.86 12.13 5.28
N VAL A 153 12.79 12.36 6.19
CA VAL A 153 12.95 13.63 6.91
C VAL A 153 14.23 14.30 6.44
N MET A 154 14.13 15.56 6.07
CA MET A 154 15.26 16.39 5.63
C MET A 154 15.41 17.61 6.51
N ILE A 155 16.65 17.99 6.80
CA ILE A 155 16.97 19.24 7.49
C ILE A 155 17.41 20.26 6.43
N ASP A 156 16.64 21.34 6.29
CA ASP A 156 16.99 22.44 5.40
C ASP A 156 18.19 23.22 6.00
N LYS A 157 19.29 23.26 5.27
CA LYS A 157 20.53 23.92 5.67
C LYS A 157 20.65 25.34 5.18
N GLU A 158 19.83 25.76 4.23
CA GLU A 158 19.88 27.08 3.62
C GLU A 158 18.98 28.08 4.35
N CYS A 159 17.79 27.64 4.77
CA CYS A 159 16.80 28.51 5.41
C CYS A 159 16.87 28.49 6.95
N ASN A 160 17.64 27.59 7.56
CA ASN A 160 17.75 27.44 9.01
C ASN A 160 19.17 27.75 9.51
N ASP A 161 19.25 28.47 10.63
CA ASP A 161 20.51 28.70 11.32
C ASP A 161 21.08 27.45 12.00
N GLU A 162 22.34 27.52 12.45
CA GLU A 162 23.02 26.38 13.09
C GLU A 162 22.28 25.86 14.34
N LYS A 163 21.59 26.75 15.05
CA LYS A 163 20.88 26.41 16.28
C LYS A 163 19.58 25.63 15.98
N GLN A 164 18.87 26.06 14.94
CA GLN A 164 17.68 25.35 14.44
C GLN A 164 18.05 23.99 13.86
N GLN A 165 19.14 23.91 13.08
CA GLN A 165 19.64 22.63 12.55
C GLN A 165 20.09 21.68 13.68
N ALA A 166 20.73 22.19 14.74
CA ALA A 166 21.09 21.37 15.89
C ALA A 166 19.85 20.82 16.61
N ALA A 167 18.86 21.67 16.89
CA ALA A 167 17.61 21.25 17.52
C ALA A 167 16.86 20.21 16.67
N ALA A 168 16.83 20.34 15.35
CA ALA A 168 16.23 19.35 14.46
C ALA A 168 16.98 17.99 14.53
N LYS A 169 18.31 18.01 14.60
CA LYS A 169 19.11 16.77 14.77
C LYS A 169 18.85 16.13 16.13
N ASP A 170 18.80 16.91 17.19
CA ASP A 170 18.51 16.40 18.54
C ASP A 170 17.12 15.76 18.60
N PHE A 171 16.12 16.35 17.90
CA PHE A 171 14.79 15.77 17.79
C PHE A 171 14.79 14.43 17.04
N LEU A 172 15.48 14.37 15.89
CA LEU A 172 15.57 13.12 15.12
C LEU A 172 16.35 12.04 15.87
N ASP A 173 17.40 12.43 16.61
CA ASP A 173 18.15 11.52 17.46
C ASP A 173 17.28 10.96 18.59
N TRP A 174 16.48 11.84 19.23
CA TRP A 174 15.51 11.42 20.23
C TRP A 174 14.48 10.42 19.66
N LEU A 175 13.89 10.71 18.49
CA LEU A 175 12.94 9.81 17.83
C LEU A 175 13.54 8.43 17.55
N ALA A 176 14.77 8.38 17.03
CA ALA A 176 15.38 7.14 16.56
C ALA A 176 16.10 6.35 17.67
N ASN A 177 16.56 7.00 18.75
CA ASN A 177 17.49 6.41 19.71
C ASN A 177 17.01 6.42 21.16
N THR A 178 15.79 6.87 21.44
CA THR A 178 15.20 6.76 22.78
C THR A 178 13.96 5.87 22.79
N ALA A 179 13.67 5.23 23.92
CA ALA A 179 12.48 4.39 24.08
C ALA A 179 11.17 5.19 23.90
N GLU A 180 11.14 6.43 24.41
CA GLU A 180 9.98 7.30 24.25
C GLU A 180 9.76 7.68 22.78
N GLY A 181 10.83 8.05 22.06
CA GLY A 181 10.77 8.40 20.63
C GLY A 181 10.38 7.20 19.78
N ASN A 182 10.92 6.03 20.06
CA ASN A 182 10.58 4.79 19.37
C ASN A 182 9.10 4.44 19.57
N LYS A 183 8.60 4.59 20.80
CA LYS A 183 7.18 4.38 21.11
C LYS A 183 6.28 5.34 20.32
N VAL A 184 6.65 6.61 20.22
CA VAL A 184 5.91 7.59 19.41
C VAL A 184 5.87 7.16 17.94
N LEU A 185 7.00 6.71 17.36
CA LEU A 185 7.03 6.26 15.96
C LEU A 185 6.14 5.03 15.73
N VAL A 186 6.22 4.04 16.60
CA VAL A 186 5.56 2.75 16.41
C VAL A 186 4.11 2.78 16.84
N ASP A 187 3.81 3.22 18.08
CA ASP A 187 2.46 3.15 18.63
C ASP A 187 1.60 4.37 18.25
N ASP A 188 2.15 5.60 18.40
CA ASP A 188 1.33 6.80 18.21
C ASP A 188 1.22 7.21 16.73
N CYS A 189 2.27 6.94 15.93
CA CYS A 189 2.29 7.25 14.49
C CYS A 189 2.02 6.03 13.59
N SER A 190 1.90 4.84 14.15
CA SER A 190 1.69 3.57 13.42
C SER A 190 2.68 3.39 12.26
N LEU A 191 3.96 3.73 12.47
CA LEU A 191 5.00 3.63 11.47
C LEU A 191 5.79 2.34 11.66
N VAL A 192 6.09 1.65 10.56
CA VAL A 192 7.11 0.60 10.53
C VAL A 192 8.47 1.29 10.38
N PRO A 193 9.29 1.37 11.44
CA PRO A 193 10.55 2.12 11.40
C PRO A 193 11.61 1.39 10.58
N ALA A 194 12.36 2.15 9.75
CA ALA A 194 13.45 1.63 8.96
C ALA A 194 14.79 1.53 9.73
N PHE A 195 14.76 1.61 11.06
CA PHE A 195 15.94 1.62 11.92
C PHE A 195 16.12 0.28 12.62
N SER A 196 17.28 -0.36 12.42
CA SER A 196 17.57 -1.68 12.98
C SER A 196 17.69 -1.73 14.50
N ASN A 197 17.81 -0.59 15.17
CA ASN A 197 17.83 -0.46 16.62
C ASN A 197 16.45 -0.33 17.27
N ILE A 198 15.40 -0.14 16.46
CA ILE A 198 14.02 -0.12 16.94
C ILE A 198 13.48 -1.53 16.82
N THR A 199 13.20 -2.15 17.95
CA THR A 199 12.74 -3.54 18.07
C THR A 199 11.34 -3.64 18.69
N GLU A 200 10.72 -2.51 18.97
CA GLU A 200 9.33 -2.44 19.40
C GLU A 200 8.41 -3.01 18.33
N GLU A 201 7.56 -3.92 18.75
CA GLU A 201 6.46 -4.42 17.89
C GLU A 201 5.26 -3.48 18.08
N ALA A 202 4.65 -3.07 16.98
CA ALA A 202 3.43 -2.30 17.02
C ALA A 202 2.31 -3.15 17.67
N THR A 203 1.62 -2.56 18.64
CA THR A 203 0.53 -3.23 19.36
C THR A 203 -0.84 -2.93 18.79
N ASN A 204 -0.91 -2.01 17.82
CA ASN A 204 -2.12 -1.42 17.25
C ASN A 204 -2.07 -1.29 15.71
N MET A 205 -1.35 -2.19 15.04
CA MET A 205 -1.24 -2.25 13.58
C MET A 205 -1.78 -3.57 13.05
N LEU A 206 -2.13 -3.59 11.75
CA LEU A 206 -2.45 -4.80 10.98
C LEU A 206 -1.28 -5.78 10.91
#